data_09a51238143fdf838fe95b9df9eaf8c2
#
_entry.id   09a51238143fdf838fe95b9df9eaf8c2
#
_cell.length_a   1.000
_cell.length_b   1.000
_cell.length_c   1.000
_cell.angle_alpha   90.00
_cell.angle_beta   90.00
_cell.angle_gamma   90.00
#
_symmetry.space_group_name_H-M   'P 1'
#
loop_
_entity.id
_entity.type
_entity.pdbx_description
1 polymer ?
#
loop_
_entity_poly.entity_id
_entity_poly.type
_entity_poly.pdbx_seq_one_letter_code
_entity_poly.pdbx_strand_id
1 'polypeptide(L)'
;VHGKSEAIARSSSSLATQVLRVSGLNALTAASKVGFTKILMDKYGTLTRTKNWSDLDALDRELLEGTGLSERAWEVMRLAEPVVDRNGNQLMSARSIYEISDDKLLAFGDPKKVKDEIASQFQAHLLDEQGMAVIEAGLRERTMLQIGQKGTIGGEIWRSMTQFKSF
;
A
#
# COMPACT_ATOMS: atom_id res chain seq x y z
N VAL A 1 38.18 -23.84 -6.77
CA VAL A 1 37.62 -22.97 -7.82
C VAL A 1 36.26 -22.34 -7.41
N HIS A 2 35.52 -22.95 -6.43
CA HIS A 2 34.16 -22.47 -6.02
C HIS A 2 34.14 -21.12 -5.25
N GLY A 3 35.20 -20.79 -4.50
CA GLY A 3 35.21 -19.55 -3.69
C GLY A 3 35.29 -18.24 -4.46
N LYS A 4 35.81 -18.24 -5.70
CA LYS A 4 35.94 -17.02 -6.50
C LYS A 4 34.60 -16.59 -7.14
N SER A 5 33.75 -17.52 -7.52
CA SER A 5 32.44 -17.22 -8.10
C SER A 5 31.46 -16.65 -7.08
N GLU A 6 31.50 -17.12 -5.84
CA GLU A 6 30.67 -16.57 -4.77
C GLU A 6 31.08 -15.16 -4.33
N ALA A 7 32.38 -14.86 -4.32
CA ALA A 7 32.89 -13.54 -4.01
C ALA A 7 32.47 -12.50 -5.08
N ILE A 8 32.50 -12.89 -6.36
CA ILE A 8 32.06 -12.03 -7.48
C ILE A 8 30.54 -11.81 -7.42
N ALA A 9 29.76 -12.84 -7.11
CA ALA A 9 28.31 -12.72 -6.96
C ALA A 9 27.91 -11.80 -5.81
N ARG A 10 28.59 -11.87 -4.66
CA ARG A 10 28.35 -10.98 -3.51
C ARG A 10 28.77 -9.53 -3.80
N SER A 11 29.86 -9.32 -4.51
CA SER A 11 30.28 -7.96 -4.87
C SER A 11 29.36 -7.31 -5.91
N SER A 12 28.87 -8.07 -6.88
CA SER A 12 27.92 -7.55 -7.87
C SER A 12 26.56 -7.21 -7.27
N SER A 13 26.05 -8.00 -6.31
CA SER A 13 24.81 -7.68 -5.61
C SER A 13 24.93 -6.44 -4.71
N SER A 14 26.10 -6.24 -4.08
CA SER A 14 26.32 -5.04 -3.26
C SER A 14 26.44 -3.77 -4.10
N LEU A 15 27.08 -3.86 -5.27
CA LEU A 15 27.18 -2.75 -6.22
C LEU A 15 25.80 -2.41 -6.82
N ALA A 16 25.01 -3.40 -7.21
CA ALA A 16 23.64 -3.18 -7.67
C ALA A 16 22.77 -2.50 -6.61
N THR A 17 22.88 -2.92 -5.35
CA THR A 17 22.17 -2.30 -4.23
C THR A 17 22.62 -0.86 -3.97
N GLN A 18 23.92 -0.57 -4.10
CA GLN A 18 24.44 0.79 -3.98
C GLN A 18 23.99 1.70 -5.13
N VAL A 19 24.01 1.20 -6.37
CA VAL A 19 23.53 1.95 -7.54
C VAL A 19 22.03 2.25 -7.41
N LEU A 20 21.21 1.31 -6.94
CA LEU A 20 19.78 1.51 -6.68
C LEU A 20 19.54 2.53 -5.56
N ARG A 21 20.37 2.55 -4.52
CA ARG A 21 20.30 3.56 -3.45
C ARG A 21 20.65 4.96 -3.94
N VAL A 22 21.70 5.07 -4.75
CA VAL A 22 22.18 6.37 -5.28
C VAL A 22 21.24 6.90 -6.38
N SER A 23 20.58 6.01 -7.15
CA SER A 23 19.67 6.42 -8.23
C SER A 23 18.36 7.04 -7.75
N GLY A 24 18.09 7.08 -6.45
CA GLY A 24 16.84 7.62 -5.91
C GLY A 24 15.60 6.74 -6.14
N LEU A 25 15.74 5.60 -6.82
CA LEU A 25 14.62 4.70 -7.15
C LEU A 25 13.91 4.20 -5.88
N ASN A 26 14.70 3.85 -4.85
CA ASN A 26 14.15 3.42 -3.56
C ASN A 26 13.40 4.56 -2.86
N ALA A 27 13.90 5.81 -2.96
CA ALA A 27 13.23 6.98 -2.40
C ALA A 27 11.91 7.27 -3.13
N LEU A 28 11.89 7.17 -4.46
CA LEU A 28 10.68 7.37 -5.26
C LEU A 28 9.63 6.29 -4.95
N THR A 29 10.04 5.03 -4.87
CA THR A 29 9.14 3.92 -4.51
C THR A 29 8.59 4.09 -3.09
N ALA A 30 9.42 4.49 -2.13
CA ALA A 30 8.98 4.75 -0.77
C ALA A 30 8.00 5.94 -0.70
N ALA A 31 8.29 7.03 -1.41
CA ALA A 31 7.39 8.19 -1.49
C ALA A 31 6.04 7.84 -2.12
N SER A 32 6.05 7.03 -3.19
CA SER A 32 4.83 6.54 -3.85
C SER A 32 3.99 5.67 -2.91
N LYS A 33 4.63 4.79 -2.14
CA LYS A 33 3.96 3.96 -1.12
C LYS A 33 3.28 4.82 -0.06
N VAL A 34 4.00 5.79 0.50
CA VAL A 34 3.45 6.69 1.52
C VAL A 34 2.28 7.50 0.96
N GLY A 35 2.42 8.05 -0.26
CA GLY A 35 1.36 8.78 -0.93
C GLY A 35 0.10 7.94 -1.15
N PHE A 36 0.27 6.70 -1.64
CA PHE A 36 -0.84 5.78 -1.87
C PHE A 36 -1.53 5.37 -0.56
N THR A 37 -0.76 5.03 0.48
CA THR A 37 -1.34 4.73 1.80
C THR A 37 -2.17 5.89 2.33
N LYS A 38 -1.70 7.13 2.16
CA LYS A 38 -2.44 8.31 2.58
C LYS A 38 -3.78 8.46 1.83
N ILE A 39 -3.80 8.18 0.54
CA ILE A 39 -5.03 8.16 -0.28
C ILE A 39 -6.01 7.10 0.24
N LEU A 40 -5.52 5.90 0.56
CA LEU A 40 -6.36 4.84 1.14
C LEU A 40 -6.90 5.24 2.52
N MET A 41 -6.07 5.80 3.38
CA MET A 41 -6.50 6.27 4.71
C MET A 41 -7.59 7.34 4.60
N ASP A 42 -7.49 8.26 3.65
CA ASP A 42 -8.50 9.28 3.39
C ASP A 42 -9.79 8.67 2.79
N LYS A 43 -9.65 7.75 1.85
CA LYS A 43 -10.78 6.98 1.30
C LYS A 43 -11.58 6.31 2.42
N TYR A 44 -10.93 5.51 3.26
CA TYR A 44 -11.62 4.80 4.34
C TYR A 44 -12.10 5.71 5.45
N GLY A 45 -11.38 6.79 5.76
CA GLY A 45 -11.84 7.81 6.69
C GLY A 45 -13.13 8.50 6.23
N THR A 46 -13.25 8.78 4.94
CA THR A 46 -14.47 9.34 4.35
C THR A 46 -15.60 8.30 4.29
N LEU A 47 -15.30 7.07 3.83
CA LEU A 47 -16.30 6.01 3.69
C LEU A 47 -16.91 5.62 5.03
N THR A 48 -16.13 5.46 6.09
CA THR A 48 -16.64 5.11 7.44
C THR A 48 -17.57 6.16 8.01
N ARG A 49 -17.45 7.42 7.61
CA ARG A 49 -18.33 8.51 8.05
C ARG A 49 -19.61 8.63 7.22
N THR A 50 -19.58 8.21 5.97
CA THR A 50 -20.65 8.50 4.99
C THR A 50 -21.45 7.28 4.59
N LYS A 51 -20.91 6.07 4.72
CA LYS A 51 -21.53 4.83 4.23
C LYS A 51 -21.68 3.77 5.31
N ASN A 52 -22.81 3.07 5.31
CA ASN A 52 -22.98 1.80 6.02
C ASN A 52 -22.30 0.69 5.21
N TRP A 53 -22.15 -0.48 5.82
CA TRP A 53 -21.61 -1.66 5.12
C TRP A 53 -22.37 -2.02 3.84
N SER A 54 -23.71 -1.99 3.91
CA SER A 54 -24.57 -2.26 2.77
C SER A 54 -24.45 -1.28 1.60
N ASP A 55 -24.01 -0.05 1.90
CA ASP A 55 -23.90 1.05 0.93
C ASP A 55 -22.53 1.10 0.26
N LEU A 56 -21.59 0.26 0.70
CA LEU A 56 -20.26 0.11 0.08
C LEU A 56 -20.41 -0.51 -1.31
N ASP A 57 -19.54 -0.09 -2.22
CA ASP A 57 -19.44 -0.72 -3.52
C ASP A 57 -19.02 -2.20 -3.39
N ALA A 58 -19.48 -3.05 -4.30
CA ALA A 58 -19.22 -4.49 -4.25
C ALA A 58 -17.72 -4.79 -4.21
N LEU A 59 -16.91 -4.05 -4.97
CA LEU A 59 -15.47 -4.20 -4.99
C LEU A 59 -14.83 -3.82 -3.65
N ASP A 60 -15.22 -2.69 -3.07
CA ASP A 60 -14.69 -2.26 -1.76
C ASP A 60 -15.00 -3.29 -0.67
N ARG A 61 -16.20 -3.87 -0.71
CA ARG A 61 -16.63 -4.92 0.22
C ARG A 61 -15.81 -6.20 0.07
N GLU A 62 -15.62 -6.65 -1.17
CA GLU A 62 -14.82 -7.84 -1.48
C GLU A 62 -13.36 -7.67 -1.02
N LEU A 63 -12.77 -6.50 -1.24
CA LEU A 63 -11.39 -6.19 -0.80
C LEU A 63 -11.27 -6.18 0.73
N LEU A 64 -12.25 -5.60 1.43
CA LEU A 64 -12.28 -5.58 2.89
C LEU A 64 -12.44 -7.00 3.46
N GLU A 65 -13.39 -7.78 2.93
CA GLU A 65 -13.63 -9.18 3.33
C GLU A 65 -12.41 -10.06 3.06
N GLY A 66 -11.74 -9.85 1.94
CA GLY A 66 -10.52 -10.59 1.58
C GLY A 66 -9.37 -10.43 2.58
N THR A 67 -9.35 -9.32 3.32
CA THR A 67 -8.38 -9.06 4.40
C THR A 67 -8.93 -9.30 5.80
N GLY A 68 -10.13 -9.89 5.92
CA GLY A 68 -10.76 -10.26 7.17
C GLY A 68 -11.60 -9.15 7.84
N LEU A 69 -11.78 -8.01 7.18
CA LEU A 69 -12.64 -6.93 7.66
C LEU A 69 -14.09 -7.24 7.32
N SER A 70 -14.85 -7.65 8.32
CA SER A 70 -16.29 -7.94 8.23
C SER A 70 -17.17 -6.71 8.47
N GLU A 71 -18.48 -6.86 8.26
CA GLU A 71 -19.47 -5.83 8.64
C GLU A 71 -19.31 -5.38 10.10
N ARG A 72 -19.09 -6.33 11.03
CA ARG A 72 -18.84 -6.03 12.45
C ARG A 72 -17.59 -5.13 12.62
N ALA A 73 -16.51 -5.43 11.89
CA ALA A 73 -15.31 -4.61 11.92
C ALA A 73 -15.57 -3.21 11.35
N TRP A 74 -16.36 -3.12 10.28
CA TRP A 74 -16.78 -1.85 9.69
C TRP A 74 -17.55 -0.99 10.67
N GLU A 75 -18.52 -1.55 11.39
CA GLU A 75 -19.29 -0.82 12.41
C GLU A 75 -18.40 -0.28 13.54
N VAL A 76 -17.39 -1.05 13.96
CA VAL A 76 -16.40 -0.54 14.91
C VAL A 76 -15.56 0.59 14.30
N MET A 77 -15.08 0.44 13.08
CA MET A 77 -14.32 1.49 12.39
C MET A 77 -15.13 2.79 12.24
N ARG A 78 -16.44 2.72 12.08
CA ARG A 78 -17.33 3.89 12.03
C ARG A 78 -17.41 4.66 13.36
N LEU A 79 -17.05 4.03 14.48
CA LEU A 79 -16.96 4.70 15.78
C LEU A 79 -15.65 5.49 15.96
N ALA A 80 -14.66 5.21 15.11
CA ALA A 80 -13.38 5.91 15.15
C ALA A 80 -13.49 7.31 14.55
N GLU A 81 -12.67 8.22 15.05
CA GLU A 81 -12.53 9.57 14.51
C GLU A 81 -11.26 9.63 13.65
N PRO A 82 -11.37 9.78 12.32
CA PRO A 82 -10.20 9.98 11.46
C PRO A 82 -9.46 11.26 11.83
N VAL A 83 -8.14 11.25 11.70
CA VAL A 83 -7.33 12.44 11.88
C VAL A 83 -7.47 13.34 10.66
N VAL A 84 -7.86 14.58 10.85
CA VAL A 84 -7.94 15.56 9.77
C VAL A 84 -6.56 16.20 9.57
N ASP A 85 -6.00 16.07 8.37
CA ASP A 85 -4.74 16.69 8.03
C ASP A 85 -4.91 18.19 7.62
N ARG A 86 -3.79 18.87 7.36
CA ARG A 86 -3.80 20.29 6.97
C ARG A 86 -4.55 20.58 5.65
N ASN A 87 -4.74 19.56 4.83
CA ASN A 87 -5.43 19.67 3.54
C ASN A 87 -6.92 19.30 3.64
N GLY A 88 -7.39 18.94 4.84
CA GLY A 88 -8.77 18.51 5.07
C GLY A 88 -9.02 17.01 4.81
N ASN A 89 -7.97 16.21 4.50
CA ASN A 89 -8.12 14.78 4.32
C ASN A 89 -8.45 14.09 5.66
N GLN A 90 -9.35 13.12 5.62
CA GLN A 90 -9.80 12.36 6.79
C GLN A 90 -9.03 11.04 6.88
N LEU A 91 -7.91 11.04 7.57
CA LEU A 91 -6.99 9.92 7.61
C LEU A 91 -7.40 8.90 8.67
N MET A 92 -8.04 7.79 8.25
CA MET A 92 -8.26 6.63 9.09
C MET A 92 -6.98 5.82 9.23
N SER A 93 -6.64 5.44 10.44
CA SER A 93 -5.46 4.64 10.76
C SER A 93 -5.74 3.65 11.88
N ALA A 94 -4.83 2.70 12.12
CA ALA A 94 -4.89 1.83 13.30
C ALA A 94 -4.96 2.66 14.61
N ARG A 95 -4.26 3.78 14.67
CA ARG A 95 -4.31 4.71 15.81
C ARG A 95 -5.72 5.23 16.06
N SER A 96 -6.45 5.61 15.02
CA SER A 96 -7.83 6.10 15.13
C SER A 96 -8.74 5.05 15.79
N ILE A 97 -8.49 3.76 15.53
CA ILE A 97 -9.23 2.65 16.15
C ILE A 97 -8.86 2.50 17.62
N TYR A 98 -7.57 2.64 17.98
CA TYR A 98 -7.15 2.60 19.39
C TYR A 98 -7.68 3.76 20.23
N GLU A 99 -7.96 4.90 19.62
CA GLU A 99 -8.51 6.09 20.28
C GLU A 99 -10.03 6.02 20.51
N ILE A 100 -10.73 4.99 20.02
CA ILE A 100 -12.16 4.78 20.30
C ILE A 100 -12.34 4.58 21.81
N SER A 101 -13.32 5.26 22.40
CA SER A 101 -13.69 5.09 23.82
C SER A 101 -14.14 3.65 24.09
N ASP A 102 -13.67 3.06 25.19
CA ASP A 102 -13.98 1.68 25.55
C ASP A 102 -15.48 1.46 25.74
N ASP A 103 -16.20 2.45 26.27
CA ASP A 103 -17.66 2.38 26.47
C ASP A 103 -18.42 2.09 25.16
N LYS A 104 -17.96 2.65 24.05
CA LYS A 104 -18.56 2.44 22.73
C LYS A 104 -18.32 1.01 22.19
N LEU A 105 -17.32 0.33 22.71
CA LEU A 105 -16.91 -1.00 22.25
C LEU A 105 -17.51 -2.14 23.08
N LEU A 106 -18.11 -1.87 24.23
CA LEU A 106 -18.69 -2.88 25.12
C LEU A 106 -19.73 -3.77 24.39
N ALA A 107 -20.48 -3.21 23.45
CA ALA A 107 -21.45 -3.95 22.64
C ALA A 107 -20.79 -4.95 21.68
N PHE A 108 -19.49 -4.77 21.35
CA PHE A 108 -18.72 -5.61 20.45
C PHE A 108 -17.85 -6.63 21.16
N GLY A 109 -17.70 -6.56 22.49
CA GLY A 109 -16.92 -7.46 23.32
C GLY A 109 -15.91 -6.75 24.20
N ASP A 110 -14.79 -7.44 24.51
CA ASP A 110 -13.67 -6.85 25.26
C ASP A 110 -13.02 -5.72 24.44
N PRO A 111 -13.06 -4.46 24.90
CA PRO A 111 -12.59 -3.32 24.13
C PRO A 111 -11.14 -3.46 23.64
N LYS A 112 -10.26 -3.98 24.49
CA LYS A 112 -8.85 -4.16 24.14
C LYS A 112 -8.69 -5.16 22.98
N LYS A 113 -9.35 -6.32 23.07
CA LYS A 113 -9.29 -7.34 22.04
C LYS A 113 -9.89 -6.86 20.73
N VAL A 114 -11.02 -6.14 20.81
CA VAL A 114 -11.69 -5.56 19.61
C VAL A 114 -10.77 -4.56 18.93
N LYS A 115 -10.12 -3.67 19.67
CA LYS A 115 -9.16 -2.70 19.13
C LYS A 115 -7.97 -3.40 18.48
N ASP A 116 -7.36 -4.36 19.16
CA ASP A 116 -6.19 -5.09 18.66
C ASP A 116 -6.51 -5.86 17.38
N GLU A 117 -7.65 -6.57 17.35
CA GLU A 117 -8.11 -7.33 16.20
C GLU A 117 -8.34 -6.42 15.00
N ILE A 118 -9.19 -5.40 15.15
CA ILE A 118 -9.64 -4.58 14.03
C ILE A 118 -8.52 -3.64 13.54
N ALA A 119 -7.72 -3.07 14.45
CA ALA A 119 -6.57 -2.27 14.06
C ALA A 119 -5.54 -3.08 13.27
N SER A 120 -5.28 -4.33 13.67
CA SER A 120 -4.37 -5.24 12.96
C SER A 120 -4.90 -5.61 11.59
N GLN A 121 -6.18 -5.96 11.48
CA GLN A 121 -6.85 -6.29 10.21
C GLN A 121 -6.83 -5.08 9.26
N PHE A 122 -7.16 -3.90 9.75
CA PHE A 122 -7.16 -2.69 8.94
C PHE A 122 -5.74 -2.31 8.47
N GLN A 123 -4.75 -2.46 9.32
CA GLN A 123 -3.35 -2.23 8.93
C GLN A 123 -2.89 -3.24 7.88
N ALA A 124 -3.25 -4.51 8.03
CA ALA A 124 -2.96 -5.54 7.03
C ALA A 124 -3.62 -5.20 5.68
N HIS A 125 -4.87 -4.75 5.70
CA HIS A 125 -5.59 -4.31 4.51
C HIS A 125 -4.88 -3.14 3.80
N LEU A 126 -4.48 -2.11 4.52
CA LEU A 126 -3.74 -0.98 3.94
C LEU A 126 -2.41 -1.41 3.31
N LEU A 127 -1.70 -2.37 3.92
CA LEU A 127 -0.43 -2.89 3.40
C LEU A 127 -0.63 -3.76 2.16
N ASP A 128 -1.68 -4.56 2.11
CA ASP A 128 -2.04 -5.41 0.98
C ASP A 128 -2.40 -4.57 -0.25
N GLU A 129 -3.30 -3.61 -0.09
CA GLU A 129 -3.68 -2.66 -1.12
C GLU A 129 -2.47 -1.84 -1.63
N GLN A 130 -1.60 -1.40 -0.71
CA GLN A 130 -0.36 -0.71 -1.07
C GLN A 130 0.56 -1.60 -1.91
N GLY A 131 0.68 -2.88 -1.55
CA GLY A 131 1.49 -3.86 -2.27
C GLY A 131 0.97 -4.06 -3.69
N MET A 132 -0.34 -4.24 -3.85
CA MET A 132 -0.99 -4.43 -5.15
C MET A 132 -0.83 -3.20 -6.05
N ALA A 133 -1.03 -1.99 -5.54
CA ALA A 133 -0.88 -0.75 -6.31
C ALA A 133 0.54 -0.56 -6.84
N VAL A 134 1.57 -0.92 -6.07
CA VAL A 134 2.97 -0.83 -6.51
C VAL A 134 3.27 -1.84 -7.62
N ILE A 135 2.74 -3.05 -7.52
CA ILE A 135 2.90 -4.08 -8.56
C ILE A 135 2.19 -3.65 -9.84
N GLU A 136 0.96 -3.15 -9.74
CA GLU A 136 0.16 -2.72 -10.90
C GLU A 136 0.80 -1.52 -11.60
N ALA A 137 1.28 -0.52 -10.86
CA ALA A 137 2.03 0.61 -11.41
C ALA A 137 3.30 0.15 -12.13
N GLY A 138 4.05 -0.79 -11.55
CA GLY A 138 5.23 -1.38 -12.18
C GLY A 138 4.90 -2.16 -13.45
N LEU A 139 3.79 -2.88 -13.49
CA LEU A 139 3.32 -3.59 -14.68
C LEU A 139 2.88 -2.63 -15.78
N ARG A 140 2.12 -1.60 -15.46
CA ARG A 140 1.71 -0.56 -16.43
C ARG A 140 2.91 0.17 -17.02
N GLU A 141 3.88 0.53 -16.19
CA GLU A 141 5.12 1.16 -16.64
C GLU A 141 5.88 0.26 -17.61
N ARG A 142 6.03 -1.03 -17.28
CA ARG A 142 6.66 -2.01 -18.18
C ARG A 142 5.90 -2.17 -19.50
N THR A 143 4.57 -2.20 -19.46
CA THR A 143 3.73 -2.32 -20.66
C THR A 143 3.85 -1.09 -21.54
N MET A 144 3.82 0.11 -20.97
CA MET A 144 4.04 1.37 -21.72
C MET A 144 5.43 1.43 -22.36
N LEU A 145 6.45 0.93 -21.65
CA LEU A 145 7.83 0.87 -22.15
C LEU A 145 8.02 -0.16 -23.29
N GLN A 146 7.21 -1.21 -23.32
CA GLN A 146 7.21 -2.22 -24.40
C GLN A 146 6.45 -1.76 -25.65
N ILE A 147 5.53 -0.82 -25.55
CA ILE A 147 4.73 -0.27 -26.66
C ILE A 147 5.53 0.76 -27.49
N GLY A 148 6.71 1.20 -27.04
CA GLY A 148 7.61 2.05 -27.81
C GLY A 148 7.95 1.40 -29.15
N GLN A 149 7.57 2.04 -30.27
CA GLN A 149 7.68 1.50 -31.64
C GLN A 149 9.09 0.96 -31.92
N LYS A 150 9.13 -0.31 -32.34
CA LYS A 150 10.33 -0.95 -32.86
C LYS A 150 10.84 -0.16 -34.08
N GLY A 151 12.09 0.30 -34.03
CA GLY A 151 12.75 0.91 -35.19
C GLY A 151 12.90 2.44 -35.16
N THR A 152 12.56 3.12 -34.11
CA THR A 152 12.89 4.54 -33.91
C THR A 152 14.06 4.69 -32.93
N ILE A 153 14.96 5.66 -33.18
CA ILE A 153 16.13 5.95 -32.31
C ILE A 153 15.69 6.17 -30.86
N GLY A 154 14.54 6.83 -30.64
CA GLY A 154 13.92 6.99 -29.33
C GLY A 154 13.47 5.67 -28.70
N GLY A 155 12.94 4.72 -29.48
CA GLY A 155 12.53 3.40 -29.03
C GLY A 155 13.71 2.51 -28.63
N GLU A 156 14.84 2.63 -29.32
CA GLU A 156 16.06 1.87 -29.02
C GLU A 156 16.77 2.42 -27.74
N ILE A 157 16.83 3.74 -27.56
CA ILE A 157 17.35 4.38 -26.34
C ILE A 157 16.48 3.99 -25.13
N TRP A 158 15.15 4.03 -25.30
CA TRP A 158 14.20 3.59 -24.27
C TRP A 158 14.38 2.10 -23.93
N ARG A 159 14.56 1.22 -24.91
CA ARG A 159 14.83 -0.20 -24.69
C ARG A 159 16.12 -0.43 -23.93
N SER A 160 17.21 0.26 -24.29
CA SER A 160 18.47 0.17 -23.57
C SER A 160 18.31 0.56 -22.10
N MET A 161 17.60 1.65 -21.82
CA MET A 161 17.34 2.09 -20.43
C MET A 161 16.45 1.10 -19.66
N THR A 162 15.51 0.43 -20.32
CA THR A 162 14.60 -0.52 -19.65
C THR A 162 15.23 -1.88 -19.41
N GLN A 163 16.16 -2.32 -20.27
CA GLN A 163 16.95 -3.54 -20.03
C GLN A 163 17.78 -3.45 -18.74
N PHE A 164 18.27 -2.26 -18.38
CA PHE A 164 19.00 -2.04 -17.13
C PHE A 164 18.08 -1.94 -15.89
N LYS A 165 16.77 -1.76 -16.06
CA LYS A 165 15.78 -1.75 -14.96
C LYS A 165 15.23 -3.14 -14.59
N SER A 166 15.57 -4.18 -15.32
CA SER A 166 15.03 -5.54 -15.14
C SER A 166 15.90 -6.47 -14.31
N PHE A 167 16.93 -5.94 -13.63
CA PHE A 167 17.81 -6.69 -12.73
C PHE A 167 17.71 -6.16 -11.29
#